data_82e31e123ef8a9acf44a785944e11d88
#
_entry.id   82e31e123ef8a9acf44a785944e11d88
#
_cell.length_a   1.000
_cell.length_b   1.000
_cell.length_c   1.000
_cell.angle_alpha   90.00
_cell.angle_beta   90.00
_cell.angle_gamma   90.00
#
_symmetry.space_group_name_H-M   'P 1'
#
loop_
_entity.id
_entity.type
_entity.pdbx_description
1 polymer ?
#
loop_
_entity_poly.entity_id
_entity_poly.type
_entity_poly.pdbx_seq_one_letter_code
_entity_poly.pdbx_strand_id
1 'polypeptide(L)'
;MKTMKYKVLAADDEFWSRENIRNLIPWEEYSLEFLEPACDGEEVMERIEEEKPDIILTDINMPFLSGLELLERLQKEYPEIITVAISGYDDFDKVKGVFVSGGLDYLLKPVGKEEMVKVLT
;
A
#
# COMPACT_ATOMS: atom_id res chain seq x y z
N MET A 1 -25.59 -14.04 4.82
CA MET A 1 -24.97 -12.99 5.61
C MET A 1 -23.74 -12.44 4.92
N LYS A 2 -23.65 -11.13 4.78
CA LYS A 2 -22.50 -10.53 4.11
C LYS A 2 -21.31 -10.45 5.05
N THR A 3 -20.18 -10.97 4.60
CA THR A 3 -18.93 -10.78 5.30
C THR A 3 -18.40 -9.39 4.98
N MET A 4 -18.01 -8.63 5.99
CA MET A 4 -17.37 -7.36 5.76
C MET A 4 -16.02 -7.57 5.08
N LYS A 5 -15.79 -6.83 4.02
CA LYS A 5 -14.50 -6.86 3.33
C LYS A 5 -13.76 -5.57 3.57
N TYR A 6 -12.47 -5.69 3.85
CA TYR A 6 -11.59 -4.54 3.93
C TYR A 6 -11.11 -4.19 2.52
N LYS A 7 -11.02 -2.91 2.25
CA LYS A 7 -10.59 -2.43 0.93
C LYS A 7 -9.10 -2.16 0.90
N VAL A 8 -8.44 -2.66 -0.13
CA VAL A 8 -7.00 -2.50 -0.32
C VAL A 8 -6.73 -1.65 -1.55
N LEU A 9 -6.01 -0.55 -1.38
CA LEU A 9 -5.59 0.30 -2.49
C LEU A 9 -4.08 0.20 -2.64
N ALA A 10 -3.62 -0.31 -3.78
CA ALA A 10 -2.20 -0.37 -4.08
C ALA A 10 -1.80 0.82 -4.95
N ALA A 11 -0.58 1.31 -4.77
CA ALA A 11 -0.06 2.42 -5.56
C ALA A 11 1.35 2.11 -6.05
N ASP A 12 1.57 2.27 -7.34
CA ASP A 12 2.87 2.07 -7.98
C ASP A 12 2.81 2.74 -9.34
N ASP A 13 3.88 3.39 -9.74
CA ASP A 13 3.90 4.09 -11.03
C ASP A 13 4.17 3.16 -12.22
N GLU A 14 4.56 1.92 -11.96
CA GLU A 14 4.83 0.95 -13.01
C GLU A 14 3.67 -0.01 -13.21
N PHE A 15 3.24 -0.14 -14.47
CA PHE A 15 2.12 -1.01 -14.83
C PHE A 15 2.34 -2.46 -14.35
N TRP A 16 3.50 -3.02 -14.65
CA TRP A 16 3.77 -4.42 -14.32
C TRP A 16 3.85 -4.67 -12.82
N SER A 17 4.33 -3.67 -12.07
CA SER A 17 4.32 -3.77 -10.60
C SER A 17 2.90 -3.81 -10.06
N ARG A 18 2.03 -2.97 -10.61
CA ARG A 18 0.62 -2.99 -10.20
C ARG A 18 -0.04 -4.32 -10.51
N GLU A 19 0.24 -4.88 -11.70
CA GLU A 19 -0.34 -6.17 -12.09
C GLU A 19 0.22 -7.32 -11.26
N ASN A 20 1.49 -7.27 -10.90
CA ASN A 20 2.09 -8.28 -10.03
C ASN A 20 1.41 -8.30 -8.66
N ILE A 21 1.15 -7.13 -8.10
CA ILE A 21 0.45 -7.05 -6.82
C ILE A 21 -0.97 -7.58 -6.94
N ARG A 22 -1.67 -7.18 -7.99
CA ARG A 22 -3.05 -7.61 -8.24
C ARG A 22 -3.15 -9.14 -8.28
N ASN A 23 -2.18 -9.79 -8.93
CA ASN A 23 -2.21 -11.23 -9.16
C ASN A 23 -1.44 -12.03 -8.12
N LEU A 24 -0.93 -11.37 -7.09
CA LEU A 24 -0.04 -12.01 -6.12
C LEU A 24 -0.78 -13.03 -5.23
N ILE A 25 -1.96 -12.67 -4.77
CA ILE A 25 -2.76 -13.54 -3.91
C ILE A 25 -4.22 -13.46 -4.32
N PRO A 26 -5.03 -14.45 -3.92
CA PRO A 26 -6.48 -14.37 -4.13
C PRO A 26 -7.12 -13.49 -3.05
N TRP A 27 -7.14 -12.19 -3.28
CA TRP A 27 -7.57 -11.19 -2.30
C TRP A 27 -8.92 -11.51 -1.65
N GLU A 28 -9.89 -11.96 -2.44
CA GLU A 28 -11.21 -12.25 -1.91
C GLU A 28 -11.24 -13.40 -0.89
N GLU A 29 -10.33 -14.35 -1.02
CA GLU A 29 -10.23 -15.45 -0.06
C GLU A 29 -9.77 -14.98 1.32
N TYR A 30 -9.17 -13.79 1.38
CA TYR A 30 -8.73 -13.18 2.64
C TYR A 30 -9.71 -12.10 3.12
N SER A 31 -10.91 -12.08 2.57
CA SER A 31 -11.93 -11.07 2.88
C SER A 31 -11.48 -9.65 2.57
N LEU A 32 -10.77 -9.52 1.46
CA LEU A 32 -10.24 -8.23 1.00
C LEU A 32 -10.78 -7.90 -0.37
N GLU A 33 -11.12 -6.65 -0.57
CA GLU A 33 -11.50 -6.14 -1.89
C GLU A 33 -10.32 -5.36 -2.46
N PHE A 34 -9.73 -5.86 -3.54
CA PHE A 34 -8.60 -5.20 -4.18
C PHE A 34 -9.11 -4.14 -5.14
N LEU A 35 -8.95 -2.88 -4.76
CA LEU A 35 -9.41 -1.75 -5.57
C LEU A 35 -8.48 -1.57 -6.78
N GLU A 36 -8.95 -0.82 -7.78
CA GLU A 36 -8.12 -0.52 -8.94
C GLU A 36 -6.88 0.24 -8.46
N PRO A 37 -5.66 -0.21 -8.81
CA PRO A 37 -4.45 0.43 -8.29
C PRO A 37 -4.27 1.86 -8.77
N ALA A 38 -3.66 2.68 -7.93
CA ALA A 38 -3.32 4.05 -8.26
C ALA A 38 -1.93 4.13 -8.90
N CYS A 39 -1.70 5.14 -9.71
CA CYS A 39 -0.44 5.31 -10.44
C CYS A 39 0.55 6.23 -9.71
N ASP A 40 0.08 7.01 -8.78
CA ASP A 40 0.94 7.92 -8.02
C ASP A 40 0.27 8.33 -6.71
N GLY A 41 1.01 9.07 -5.89
CA GLY A 41 0.52 9.48 -4.58
C GLY A 41 -0.61 10.48 -4.61
N GLU A 42 -0.67 11.33 -5.63
CA GLU A 42 -1.76 12.29 -5.74
C GLU A 42 -3.08 11.58 -6.02
N GLU A 43 -3.05 10.58 -6.89
CA GLU A 43 -4.22 9.77 -7.17
C GLU A 43 -4.70 9.05 -5.91
N VAL A 44 -3.77 8.55 -5.09
CA VAL A 44 -4.14 7.91 -3.82
C VAL A 44 -4.91 8.89 -2.95
N MET A 45 -4.41 10.11 -2.79
CA MET A 45 -5.05 11.09 -1.94
C MET A 45 -6.44 11.46 -2.43
N GLU A 46 -6.61 11.56 -3.74
CA GLU A 46 -7.93 11.83 -4.33
C GLU A 46 -8.90 10.68 -4.06
N ARG A 47 -8.43 9.45 -4.20
CA ARG A 47 -9.30 8.29 -4.10
C ARG A 47 -9.66 7.90 -2.67
N ILE A 48 -8.87 8.32 -1.68
CA ILE A 48 -9.17 8.04 -0.28
C ILE A 48 -10.57 8.54 0.11
N GLU A 49 -10.90 9.74 -0.31
CA GLU A 49 -12.20 10.34 0.02
C GLU A 49 -13.36 9.60 -0.61
N GLU A 50 -13.18 9.10 -1.82
CA GLU A 50 -14.25 8.43 -2.58
C GLU A 50 -14.39 6.97 -2.21
N GLU A 51 -13.29 6.25 -2.11
CA GLU A 51 -13.31 4.79 -1.97
C GLU A 51 -13.06 4.31 -0.55
N LYS A 52 -12.53 5.16 0.29
CA LYS A 52 -12.29 4.88 1.72
C LYS A 52 -11.57 3.53 1.95
N PRO A 53 -10.35 3.39 1.44
CA PRO A 53 -9.61 2.15 1.64
C PRO A 53 -9.24 1.97 3.11
N ASP A 54 -9.13 0.71 3.51
CA ASP A 54 -8.72 0.36 4.86
C ASP A 54 -7.22 0.11 4.93
N ILE A 55 -6.64 -0.33 3.83
CA ILE A 55 -5.22 -0.66 3.72
C ILE A 55 -4.66 -0.01 2.46
N ILE A 56 -3.51 0.62 2.57
CA ILE A 56 -2.81 1.17 1.42
C ILE A 56 -1.44 0.52 1.31
N LEU A 57 -1.17 -0.05 0.13
CA LEU A 57 0.13 -0.63 -0.20
C LEU A 57 0.78 0.29 -1.21
N THR A 58 1.86 0.96 -0.85
CA THR A 58 2.46 1.95 -1.76
C THR A 58 3.95 1.74 -1.97
N ASP A 59 4.36 1.88 -3.23
CA ASP A 59 5.77 2.02 -3.57
C ASP A 59 6.25 3.36 -3.01
N ILE A 60 7.49 3.43 -2.57
CA ILE A 60 8.04 4.67 -2.02
C ILE A 60 8.63 5.59 -3.09
N ASN A 61 8.93 5.06 -4.27
CA ASN A 61 9.47 5.85 -5.39
C ASN A 61 8.42 6.05 -6.46
N MET A 62 7.71 7.17 -6.38
CA MET A 62 6.68 7.52 -7.35
C MET A 62 6.82 8.99 -7.74
N PRO A 63 6.37 9.37 -8.95
CA PRO A 63 6.39 10.77 -9.37
C PRO A 63 5.36 11.59 -8.60
N PHE A 64 5.51 12.90 -8.65
CA PHE A 64 4.64 13.91 -8.02
C PHE A 64 4.72 13.82 -6.50
N LEU A 65 3.83 13.09 -5.87
CA LEU A 65 3.88 12.86 -4.45
C LEU A 65 4.53 11.49 -4.23
N SER A 66 5.73 11.48 -3.67
CA SER A 66 6.46 10.23 -3.44
C SER A 66 5.74 9.35 -2.42
N GLY A 67 6.01 8.05 -2.46
CA GLY A 67 5.43 7.14 -1.49
C GLY A 67 5.79 7.48 -0.06
N LEU A 68 7.00 7.99 0.15
CA LEU A 68 7.43 8.40 1.49
C LEU A 68 6.62 9.59 2.00
N GLU A 69 6.44 10.61 1.17
CA GLU A 69 5.61 11.75 1.52
C GLU A 69 4.16 11.35 1.72
N LEU A 70 3.68 10.42 0.88
CA LEU A 70 2.34 9.88 1.00
C LEU A 70 2.13 9.20 2.36
N LEU A 71 3.08 8.36 2.76
CA LEU A 71 3.01 7.67 4.05
C LEU A 71 2.97 8.65 5.21
N GLU A 72 3.79 9.69 5.16
CA GLU A 72 3.79 10.72 6.18
C GLU A 72 2.44 11.43 6.28
N ARG A 73 1.85 11.77 5.14
CA ARG A 73 0.54 12.43 5.10
C ARG A 73 -0.56 11.52 5.62
N LEU A 74 -0.50 10.23 5.25
CA LEU A 74 -1.50 9.27 5.72
C LEU A 74 -1.46 9.08 7.22
N GLN A 75 -0.26 9.00 7.80
CA GLN A 75 -0.14 8.87 9.25
C GLN A 75 -0.71 10.08 9.98
N LYS A 76 -0.58 11.25 9.39
CA LYS A 76 -1.02 12.50 9.99
C LYS A 76 -2.51 12.75 9.79
N GLU A 77 -3.01 12.53 8.58
CA GLU A 77 -4.38 12.88 8.19
C GLU A 77 -5.36 11.71 8.31
N TYR A 78 -4.87 10.48 8.13
CA TYR A 78 -5.72 9.28 8.15
C TYR A 78 -5.08 8.17 8.97
N PRO A 79 -4.88 8.40 10.27
CA PRO A 79 -4.15 7.41 11.11
C PRO A 79 -4.84 6.06 11.25
N GLU A 80 -6.12 5.98 10.92
CA GLU A 80 -6.86 4.72 10.97
C GLU A 80 -6.58 3.81 9.79
N ILE A 81 -5.98 4.33 8.71
CA ILE A 81 -5.65 3.52 7.54
C ILE A 81 -4.33 2.78 7.81
N ILE A 82 -4.34 1.47 7.55
CA ILE A 82 -3.13 0.66 7.66
C ILE A 82 -2.29 0.89 6.43
N THR A 83 -1.04 1.30 6.61
CA THR A 83 -0.15 1.59 5.50
C THR A 83 1.00 0.60 5.45
N VAL A 84 1.35 0.17 4.23
CA VAL A 84 2.45 -0.76 4.00
C VAL A 84 3.33 -0.19 2.89
N ALA A 85 4.62 -0.04 3.19
CA ALA A 85 5.58 0.44 2.20
C ALA A 85 6.16 -0.75 1.42
N ILE A 86 6.28 -0.58 0.11
CA ILE A 86 6.89 -1.58 -0.76
C ILE A 86 8.08 -0.93 -1.45
N SER A 87 9.26 -1.53 -1.34
CA SER A 87 10.45 -0.95 -1.96
C SER A 87 11.54 -1.96 -2.21
N GLY A 88 12.54 -1.57 -3.01
CA GLY A 88 13.73 -2.37 -3.21
C GLY A 88 14.76 -2.13 -2.10
N TYR A 89 15.85 -2.84 -2.18
CA TYR A 89 16.93 -2.75 -1.19
C TYR A 89 17.49 -1.35 -1.05
N ASP A 90 17.63 -0.66 -2.17
CA ASP A 90 18.27 0.66 -2.19
C ASP A 90 17.47 1.72 -1.47
N ASP A 91 16.21 1.42 -1.20
CA ASP A 91 15.30 2.38 -0.58
C ASP A 91 15.09 2.16 0.91
N PHE A 92 15.75 1.15 1.47
CA PHE A 92 15.57 0.78 2.87
C PHE A 92 15.80 1.95 3.83
N ASP A 93 16.88 2.72 3.60
CA ASP A 93 17.20 3.84 4.47
C ASP A 93 16.13 4.92 4.45
N LYS A 94 15.46 5.11 3.32
CA LYS A 94 14.37 6.07 3.20
C LYS A 94 13.16 5.64 4.01
N VAL A 95 12.85 4.36 3.99
CA VAL A 95 11.70 3.81 4.71
C VAL A 95 11.95 3.76 6.21
N LYS A 96 13.20 3.58 6.61
CA LYS A 96 13.56 3.46 8.02
C LYS A 96 13.05 4.61 8.87
N GLY A 97 13.13 5.85 8.36
CA GLY A 97 12.63 7.01 9.07
C GLY A 97 11.13 6.96 9.33
N VAL A 98 10.37 6.50 8.34
CA VAL A 98 8.91 6.36 8.47
C VAL A 98 8.57 5.22 9.42
N PHE A 99 9.35 4.16 9.37
CA PHE A 99 9.17 2.99 10.23
C PHE A 99 9.30 3.38 11.71
N VAL A 100 10.28 4.21 12.02
CA VAL A 100 10.52 4.65 13.38
C VAL A 100 9.40 5.54 13.90
N SER A 101 8.75 6.29 13.00
CA SER A 101 7.77 7.27 13.42
C SER A 101 6.33 6.76 13.53
N GLY A 102 6.02 5.53 13.12
CA GLY A 102 4.62 5.22 13.21
C GLY A 102 4.05 3.88 12.84
N GLY A 103 4.75 2.83 13.05
CA GLY A 103 4.10 1.53 13.05
C GLY A 103 3.48 1.07 11.73
N LEU A 104 4.08 1.37 10.62
CA LEU A 104 3.66 0.81 9.37
C LEU A 104 4.51 -0.42 9.04
N ASP A 105 3.97 -1.29 8.22
CA ASP A 105 4.68 -2.47 7.76
C ASP A 105 5.46 -2.18 6.49
N TYR A 106 6.30 -3.12 6.11
CA TYR A 106 7.25 -2.94 5.04
C TYR A 106 7.47 -4.24 4.27
N LEU A 107 7.48 -4.14 2.95
CA LEU A 107 7.71 -5.28 2.08
C LEU A 107 8.83 -4.97 1.08
N LEU A 108 9.75 -5.92 0.90
CA LEU A 108 10.82 -5.78 -0.08
C LEU A 108 10.40 -6.33 -1.44
N LYS A 109 10.77 -5.64 -2.50
CA LYS A 109 10.60 -6.15 -3.86
C LYS A 109 11.70 -7.16 -4.19
N PRO A 110 11.39 -8.23 -4.92
CA PRO A 110 10.06 -8.61 -5.37
C PRO A 110 9.22 -9.16 -4.21
N VAL A 111 7.98 -8.72 -4.12
CA VAL A 111 7.12 -9.12 -3.01
C VAL A 111 6.69 -10.56 -3.19
N GLY A 112 6.93 -11.39 -2.17
CA GLY A 112 6.50 -12.77 -2.19
C GLY A 112 5.08 -12.93 -1.68
N LYS A 113 4.44 -14.01 -2.10
CA LYS A 113 3.08 -14.33 -1.68
C LYS A 113 2.98 -14.49 -0.16
N GLU A 114 3.91 -15.20 0.43
CA GLU A 114 3.90 -15.46 1.87
C GLU A 114 4.08 -14.19 2.68
N GLU A 115 4.98 -13.31 2.24
CA GLU A 115 5.23 -12.04 2.91
C GLU A 115 3.99 -11.15 2.86
N MET A 116 3.31 -11.13 1.72
CA MET A 116 2.08 -10.35 1.58
C MET A 116 1.00 -10.85 2.52
N VAL A 117 0.77 -12.14 2.55
CA VAL A 117 -0.23 -12.74 3.44
C VAL A 117 0.08 -12.46 4.90
N LYS A 118 1.35 -12.57 5.28
CA LYS A 118 1.77 -12.32 6.65
C LYS A 118 1.48 -10.89 7.10
N VAL A 119 1.73 -9.92 6.22
CA VAL A 119 1.47 -8.52 6.53
C VAL A 119 -0.02 -8.26 6.70
N LEU A 120 -0.85 -8.92 5.88
CA LEU A 120 -2.30 -8.68 5.88
C LEU A 120 -3.05 -9.43 6.97
N THR A 121 -2.39 -10.34 7.64
CA THR A 121 -2.99 -11.09 8.75
C THR A 121 -2.37 -10.67 10.08
#